data_31154501acb89bd7d46ec6bc7f6748c2
#
_entry.id   31154501acb89bd7d46ec6bc7f6748c2
#
_cell.length_a   1.000
_cell.length_b   1.000
_cell.length_c   1.000
_cell.angle_alpha   90.00
_cell.angle_beta   90.00
_cell.angle_gamma   90.00
#
_symmetry.space_group_name_H-M   'P 1'
#
loop_
_entity.id
_entity.type
_entity.pdbx_description
1 polymer ?
#
loop_
_entity_poly.entity_id
_entity_poly.type
_entity_poly.pdbx_seq_one_letter_code
_entity_poly.pdbx_strand_id
1 'polypeptide(L)'
;MALVDRVRNICVSPATEWPVIEMETTRPSELVTSYLIPLAAIGAVAGFIGSTLLRAVLPFGPISIGVGAGLVAACLSFVLTIVGCFVIAFIINALAPTFGGHQDTNQAFKASVYSYTPGLVAGILAILPILGSLVAIIAGLYGLYLLYVGLPVVMKAPQDKALAYTLVVVVASIVLMGVITVVLGLFAGPGMLGSRQS
;
A
#
# COMPACT_ATOMS: atom_id res chain seq x y z
N MET A 1 4.77 -9.53 18.85
CA MET A 1 6.05 -9.46 18.12
C MET A 1 6.42 -8.01 17.88
N ALA A 2 7.73 -7.62 17.92
CA ALA A 2 8.09 -6.24 17.62
C ALA A 2 7.83 -5.91 16.14
N LEU A 3 7.48 -4.65 15.82
CA LEU A 3 7.17 -4.21 14.46
C LEU A 3 8.31 -4.53 13.48
N VAL A 4 9.55 -4.26 13.89
CA VAL A 4 10.74 -4.48 13.04
C VAL A 4 10.95 -5.96 12.74
N ASP A 5 10.73 -6.84 13.73
CA ASP A 5 10.86 -8.29 13.52
C ASP A 5 9.81 -8.79 12.53
N ARG A 6 8.56 -8.30 12.63
CA ARG A 6 7.49 -8.65 11.70
C ARG A 6 7.81 -8.19 10.27
N VAL A 7 8.26 -6.95 10.10
CA VAL A 7 8.68 -6.42 8.81
C VAL A 7 9.80 -7.26 8.20
N ARG A 8 10.82 -7.57 9.01
CA ARG A 8 11.94 -8.41 8.56
C ARG A 8 11.48 -9.80 8.14
N ASN A 9 10.69 -10.46 8.97
CA ASN A 9 10.27 -11.84 8.74
C ASN A 9 9.40 -11.96 7.49
N ILE A 10 8.42 -11.08 7.32
CA ILE A 10 7.55 -11.13 6.13
C ILE A 10 8.32 -10.82 4.84
N CYS A 11 9.33 -9.94 4.90
CA CYS A 11 10.15 -9.61 3.74
C CYS A 11 11.24 -10.64 3.43
N VAL A 12 11.75 -11.38 4.41
CA VAL A 12 12.87 -12.32 4.20
C VAL A 12 12.40 -13.76 4.09
N SER A 13 11.38 -14.14 4.85
CA SER A 13 10.90 -15.52 4.96
C SER A 13 9.37 -15.61 4.93
N PRO A 14 8.71 -15.15 3.85
CA PRO A 14 7.24 -15.06 3.79
C PRO A 14 6.56 -16.42 3.95
N ALA A 15 7.13 -17.49 3.38
CA ALA A 15 6.52 -18.82 3.43
C ALA A 15 6.37 -19.37 4.87
N THR A 16 7.28 -19.00 5.77
CA THR A 16 7.23 -19.39 7.19
C THR A 16 6.44 -18.40 8.03
N GLU A 17 6.38 -17.15 7.63
CA GLU A 17 5.71 -16.10 8.39
C GLU A 17 4.19 -16.09 8.18
N TRP A 18 3.69 -16.39 6.98
CA TRP A 18 2.25 -16.43 6.71
C TRP A 18 1.46 -17.40 7.60
N PRO A 19 1.94 -18.64 7.87
CA PRO A 19 1.27 -19.52 8.84
C PRO A 19 1.21 -18.94 10.26
N VAL A 20 2.25 -18.21 10.69
CA VAL A 20 2.25 -17.53 12.00
C VAL A 20 1.20 -16.42 12.02
N ILE A 21 1.16 -15.58 10.95
CA ILE A 21 0.18 -14.50 10.79
C ILE A 21 -1.26 -15.04 10.79
N GLU A 22 -1.49 -16.16 10.13
CA GLU A 22 -2.81 -16.79 10.05
C GLU A 22 -3.32 -17.17 11.44
N MET A 23 -2.49 -17.78 12.27
CA MET A 23 -2.85 -18.24 13.60
C MET A 23 -3.04 -17.10 14.63
N GLU A 24 -2.52 -15.91 14.37
CA GLU A 24 -2.67 -14.76 15.29
C GLU A 24 -4.12 -14.26 15.35
N THR A 25 -4.57 -13.90 16.53
CA THR A 25 -5.92 -13.33 16.76
C THR A 25 -5.96 -11.79 16.71
N THR A 26 -4.98 -11.18 16.04
CA THR A 26 -4.84 -9.72 15.94
C THR A 26 -6.05 -9.10 15.25
N ARG A 27 -6.66 -8.09 15.89
CA ARG A 27 -7.80 -7.36 15.33
C ARG A 27 -7.34 -6.33 14.28
N PRO A 28 -8.17 -6.00 13.27
CA PRO A 28 -7.83 -4.97 12.28
C PRO A 28 -7.45 -3.62 12.91
N SER A 29 -8.15 -3.18 13.96
CA SER A 29 -7.84 -1.92 14.66
C SER A 29 -6.45 -1.92 15.30
N GLU A 30 -6.05 -3.03 15.87
CA GLU A 30 -4.72 -3.22 16.46
C GLU A 30 -3.63 -3.23 15.38
N LEU A 31 -3.87 -3.93 14.27
CA LEU A 31 -2.95 -3.97 13.14
C LEU A 31 -2.80 -2.58 12.48
N VAL A 32 -3.88 -1.81 12.40
CA VAL A 32 -3.83 -0.42 11.92
C VAL A 32 -2.95 0.43 12.82
N THR A 33 -3.20 0.43 14.13
CA THR A 33 -2.51 1.35 15.05
C THR A 33 -1.07 0.96 15.34
N SER A 34 -0.78 -0.35 15.45
CA SER A 34 0.55 -0.83 15.84
C SER A 34 1.49 -1.09 14.66
N TYR A 35 0.96 -1.26 13.44
CA TYR A 35 1.75 -1.63 12.27
C TYR A 35 1.57 -0.67 11.09
N LEU A 36 0.33 -0.51 10.60
CA LEU A 36 0.07 0.24 9.37
C LEU A 36 0.34 1.74 9.53
N ILE A 37 -0.17 2.37 10.60
CA ILE A 37 0.01 3.81 10.86
C ILE A 37 1.50 4.17 10.98
N PRO A 38 2.32 3.51 11.82
CA PRO A 38 3.73 3.85 11.92
C PRO A 38 4.47 3.76 10.58
N LEU A 39 4.26 2.70 9.83
CA LEU A 39 4.93 2.52 8.54
C LEU A 39 4.44 3.52 7.47
N ALA A 40 3.14 3.77 7.39
CA ALA A 40 2.58 4.76 6.48
C ALA A 40 3.05 6.18 6.80
N ALA A 41 3.17 6.53 8.09
CA ALA A 41 3.66 7.82 8.53
C ALA A 41 5.12 8.05 8.11
N ILE A 42 5.98 7.04 8.24
CA ILE A 42 7.38 7.12 7.80
C ILE A 42 7.43 7.42 6.29
N GLY A 43 6.66 6.71 5.48
CA GLY A 43 6.59 6.94 4.03
C GLY A 43 6.07 8.34 3.67
N ALA A 44 5.02 8.82 4.35
CA ALA A 44 4.46 10.14 4.14
C ALA A 44 5.46 11.27 4.49
N VAL A 45 6.15 11.14 5.62
CA VAL A 45 7.20 12.09 6.03
C VAL A 45 8.38 12.07 5.05
N ALA A 46 8.85 10.90 4.64
CA ALA A 46 9.90 10.75 3.66
C ALA A 46 9.53 11.39 2.30
N GLY A 47 8.31 11.16 1.83
CA GLY A 47 7.77 11.77 0.63
C GLY A 47 7.67 13.30 0.72
N PHE A 48 7.24 13.82 1.88
CA PHE A 48 7.25 15.27 2.13
C PHE A 48 8.64 15.87 2.05
N ILE A 49 9.61 15.27 2.72
CA ILE A 49 11.01 15.72 2.70
C ILE A 49 11.56 15.67 1.26
N GLY A 50 11.36 14.56 0.55
CA GLY A 50 11.83 14.40 -0.82
C GLY A 50 11.21 15.37 -1.81
N SER A 51 9.91 15.63 -1.68
CA SER A 51 9.18 16.49 -2.62
C SER A 51 9.35 17.98 -2.38
N THR A 52 9.61 18.39 -1.14
CA THR A 52 9.70 19.81 -0.78
C THR A 52 11.14 20.28 -0.55
N LEU A 53 11.91 19.57 0.28
CA LEU A 53 13.23 20.03 0.70
C LEU A 53 14.33 19.63 -0.29
N LEU A 54 14.33 18.37 -0.73
CA LEU A 54 15.42 17.88 -1.58
C LEU A 54 15.29 18.42 -3.02
N ARG A 55 14.08 18.55 -3.55
CA ARG A 55 13.85 19.13 -4.88
C ARG A 55 14.15 20.63 -4.95
N ALA A 56 14.07 21.34 -3.84
CA ALA A 56 14.46 22.75 -3.76
C ALA A 56 15.96 22.95 -3.88
N VAL A 57 16.76 21.94 -3.53
CA VAL A 57 18.24 22.01 -3.49
C VAL A 57 18.88 21.39 -4.73
N LEU A 58 18.21 20.43 -5.40
CA LEU A 58 18.77 19.74 -6.57
C LEU A 58 18.48 20.52 -7.86
N PRO A 59 19.52 20.87 -8.66
CA PRO A 59 19.39 21.68 -9.88
C PRO A 59 18.63 21.00 -11.02
N PHE A 60 18.29 19.72 -10.89
CA PHE A 60 17.62 18.91 -11.91
C PHE A 60 16.18 18.52 -11.53
N GLY A 61 15.55 19.21 -10.58
CA GLY A 61 14.17 18.89 -10.14
C GLY A 61 13.12 19.63 -10.96
N PRO A 62 12.05 18.96 -11.45
CA PRO A 62 10.86 19.67 -11.90
C PRO A 62 10.25 20.37 -10.70
N ILE A 63 9.81 21.60 -10.89
CA ILE A 63 9.02 22.51 -10.03
C ILE A 63 8.96 22.10 -8.54
N SER A 64 9.57 22.87 -7.67
CA SER A 64 9.45 22.72 -6.21
C SER A 64 7.96 22.88 -5.81
N ILE A 65 7.40 21.85 -5.22
CA ILE A 65 6.07 21.96 -4.61
C ILE A 65 6.24 22.78 -3.33
N GLY A 66 5.50 23.87 -3.21
CA GLY A 66 5.53 24.70 -1.99
C GLY A 66 5.24 23.85 -0.73
N VAL A 67 5.81 24.23 0.40
CA VAL A 67 5.70 23.50 1.68
C VAL A 67 4.26 23.17 2.04
N GLY A 68 3.31 24.10 1.83
CA GLY A 68 1.89 23.86 2.10
C GLY A 68 1.29 22.76 1.23
N ALA A 69 1.56 22.80 -0.08
CA ALA A 69 1.08 21.76 -1.01
C ALA A 69 1.75 20.39 -0.74
N GLY A 70 3.02 20.40 -0.37
CA GLY A 70 3.76 19.20 0.04
C GLY A 70 3.16 18.55 1.29
N LEU A 71 2.78 19.36 2.29
CA LEU A 71 2.14 18.86 3.51
C LEU A 71 0.76 18.25 3.21
N VAL A 72 -0.05 18.93 2.38
CA VAL A 72 -1.35 18.40 1.94
C VAL A 72 -1.17 17.07 1.20
N ALA A 73 -0.19 16.98 0.29
CA ALA A 73 0.11 15.76 -0.44
C ALA A 73 0.55 14.62 0.50
N ALA A 74 1.35 14.91 1.52
CA ALA A 74 1.78 13.92 2.51
C ALA A 74 0.61 13.42 3.37
N CYS A 75 -0.24 14.33 3.86
CA CYS A 75 -1.44 13.94 4.60
C CYS A 75 -2.39 13.10 3.74
N LEU A 76 -2.59 13.50 2.50
CA LEU A 76 -3.44 12.76 1.56
C LEU A 76 -2.87 11.38 1.25
N SER A 77 -1.56 11.27 0.97
CA SER A 77 -0.91 9.98 0.72
C SER A 77 -1.00 9.04 1.93
N PHE A 78 -0.83 9.57 3.15
CA PHE A 78 -0.99 8.82 4.39
C PHE A 78 -2.40 8.23 4.51
N VAL A 79 -3.43 9.08 4.35
CA VAL A 79 -4.83 8.64 4.43
C VAL A 79 -5.15 7.64 3.33
N LEU A 80 -4.74 7.91 2.08
CA LEU A 80 -4.98 7.01 0.95
C LEU A 80 -4.28 5.66 1.11
N THR A 81 -3.12 5.60 1.75
CA THR A 81 -2.45 4.34 2.06
C THR A 81 -3.30 3.49 3.01
N ILE A 82 -3.81 4.08 4.06
CA ILE A 82 -4.68 3.37 5.03
C ILE A 82 -5.97 2.91 4.34
N VAL A 83 -6.66 3.83 3.66
CA VAL A 83 -7.90 3.51 2.92
C VAL A 83 -7.66 2.44 1.86
N GLY A 84 -6.55 2.52 1.14
CA GLY A 84 -6.15 1.54 0.13
C GLY A 84 -6.01 0.13 0.71
N CYS A 85 -5.42 -0.02 1.89
CA CYS A 85 -5.33 -1.32 2.56
C CYS A 85 -6.73 -1.89 2.91
N PHE A 86 -7.67 -1.07 3.36
CA PHE A 86 -9.05 -1.51 3.61
C PHE A 86 -9.76 -1.90 2.32
N VAL A 87 -9.59 -1.12 1.26
CA VAL A 87 -10.17 -1.41 -0.06
C VAL A 87 -9.66 -2.74 -0.61
N ILE A 88 -8.34 -2.97 -0.56
CA ILE A 88 -7.74 -4.23 -1.00
C ILE A 88 -8.24 -5.40 -0.14
N ALA A 89 -8.31 -5.23 1.18
CA ALA A 89 -8.84 -6.24 2.08
C ALA A 89 -10.30 -6.59 1.75
N PHE A 90 -11.13 -5.59 1.46
CA PHE A 90 -12.51 -5.79 1.03
C PHE A 90 -12.60 -6.60 -0.28
N ILE A 91 -11.76 -6.25 -1.28
CA ILE A 91 -11.69 -6.97 -2.56
C ILE A 91 -11.26 -8.42 -2.34
N ILE A 92 -10.21 -8.65 -1.54
CA ILE A 92 -9.75 -9.99 -1.18
C ILE A 92 -10.90 -10.79 -0.57
N ASN A 93 -11.56 -10.25 0.44
CA ASN A 93 -12.63 -10.93 1.14
C ASN A 93 -13.84 -11.25 0.22
N ALA A 94 -14.23 -10.29 -0.63
CA ALA A 94 -15.34 -10.45 -1.55
C ALA A 94 -15.07 -11.51 -2.63
N LEU A 95 -13.84 -11.63 -3.10
CA LEU A 95 -13.44 -12.58 -4.13
C LEU A 95 -13.11 -13.98 -3.59
N ALA A 96 -12.90 -14.14 -2.28
CA ALA A 96 -12.50 -15.41 -1.68
C ALA A 96 -13.38 -16.62 -2.11
N PRO A 97 -14.72 -16.55 -2.08
CA PRO A 97 -15.56 -17.69 -2.48
C PRO A 97 -15.39 -18.06 -3.96
N THR A 98 -15.18 -17.05 -4.82
CA THR A 98 -15.00 -17.27 -6.27
C THR A 98 -13.77 -18.15 -6.56
N PHE A 99 -12.74 -18.02 -5.72
CA PHE A 99 -11.51 -18.79 -5.83
C PHE A 99 -11.45 -20.01 -4.89
N GLY A 100 -12.57 -20.36 -4.24
CA GLY A 100 -12.65 -21.52 -3.35
C GLY A 100 -12.02 -21.31 -1.97
N GLY A 101 -11.78 -20.05 -1.60
CA GLY A 101 -11.34 -19.65 -0.25
C GLY A 101 -12.51 -19.38 0.68
N HIS A 102 -12.19 -19.16 1.96
CA HIS A 102 -13.16 -18.78 2.98
C HIS A 102 -13.16 -17.27 3.19
N GLN A 103 -14.36 -16.69 3.33
CA GLN A 103 -14.48 -15.27 3.71
C GLN A 103 -14.12 -15.08 5.18
N ASP A 104 -13.10 -14.26 5.43
CA ASP A 104 -12.71 -13.79 6.74
C ASP A 104 -12.11 -12.38 6.61
N THR A 105 -12.84 -11.40 7.11
CA THR A 105 -12.44 -9.99 7.01
C THR A 105 -11.13 -9.71 7.74
N ASN A 106 -10.87 -10.38 8.88
CA ASN A 106 -9.63 -10.20 9.62
C ASN A 106 -8.44 -10.76 8.84
N GLN A 107 -8.58 -11.94 8.27
CA GLN A 107 -7.54 -12.58 7.47
C GLN A 107 -7.29 -11.82 6.15
N ALA A 108 -8.35 -11.35 5.49
CA ALA A 108 -8.23 -10.53 4.30
C ALA A 108 -7.50 -9.20 4.60
N PHE A 109 -7.75 -8.59 5.77
CA PHE A 109 -7.05 -7.38 6.18
C PHE A 109 -5.57 -7.65 6.47
N LYS A 110 -5.23 -8.74 7.13
CA LYS A 110 -3.85 -9.19 7.31
C LYS A 110 -3.16 -9.40 5.95
N ALA A 111 -3.82 -10.11 5.02
CA ALA A 111 -3.28 -10.31 3.68
C ALA A 111 -2.94 -8.98 2.99
N SER A 112 -3.86 -8.03 3.04
CA SER A 112 -3.66 -6.70 2.46
C SER A 112 -2.47 -5.97 3.11
N VAL A 113 -2.49 -5.79 4.42
CA VAL A 113 -1.48 -4.97 5.14
C VAL A 113 -0.08 -5.57 5.03
N TYR A 114 0.06 -6.88 5.25
CA TYR A 114 1.37 -7.52 5.21
C TYR A 114 1.94 -7.66 3.80
N SER A 115 1.09 -7.82 2.79
CA SER A 115 1.55 -7.79 1.39
C SER A 115 1.98 -6.39 0.96
N TYR A 116 1.45 -5.33 1.58
CA TYR A 116 1.85 -3.96 1.31
C TYR A 116 3.13 -3.54 2.03
N THR A 117 3.63 -4.35 2.96
CA THR A 117 4.84 -4.06 3.78
C THR A 117 6.07 -3.65 2.95
N PRO A 118 6.44 -4.34 1.86
CA PRO A 118 7.61 -3.92 1.07
C PRO A 118 7.46 -2.51 0.50
N GLY A 119 6.25 -2.14 0.06
CA GLY A 119 5.95 -0.79 -0.42
C GLY A 119 6.04 0.27 0.68
N LEU A 120 5.55 -0.05 1.89
CA LEU A 120 5.64 0.84 3.05
C LEU A 120 7.10 1.08 3.47
N VAL A 121 7.91 0.04 3.49
CA VAL A 121 9.35 0.13 3.80
C VAL A 121 10.09 0.90 2.70
N ALA A 122 9.80 0.60 1.44
CA ALA A 122 10.36 1.33 0.30
C ALA A 122 10.00 2.82 0.32
N GLY A 123 8.88 3.20 0.96
CA GLY A 123 8.46 4.58 1.17
C GLY A 123 9.50 5.44 1.86
N ILE A 124 10.41 4.89 2.66
CA ILE A 124 11.53 5.60 3.27
C ILE A 124 12.44 6.21 2.18
N LEU A 125 12.61 5.51 1.05
CA LEU A 125 13.43 5.96 -0.07
C LEU A 125 12.74 7.02 -0.94
N ALA A 126 11.49 7.38 -0.66
CA ALA A 126 10.81 8.51 -1.31
C ALA A 126 11.51 9.87 -1.08
N ILE A 127 12.43 9.93 -0.12
CA ILE A 127 13.37 11.06 0.04
C ILE A 127 14.18 11.27 -1.25
N LEU A 128 14.54 10.19 -1.95
CA LEU A 128 15.31 10.23 -3.21
C LEU A 128 14.36 9.97 -4.39
N PRO A 129 13.90 11.02 -5.12
CA PRO A 129 12.79 10.87 -6.08
C PRO A 129 12.99 9.81 -7.16
N ILE A 130 14.20 9.72 -7.73
CA ILE A 130 14.49 8.76 -8.81
C ILE A 130 14.68 7.35 -8.24
N LEU A 131 15.53 7.19 -7.24
CA LEU A 131 15.79 5.89 -6.61
C LEU A 131 14.54 5.37 -5.90
N GLY A 132 13.80 6.25 -5.22
CA GLY A 132 12.57 5.90 -4.54
C GLY A 132 11.51 5.34 -5.49
N SER A 133 11.35 5.91 -6.69
CA SER A 133 10.39 5.40 -7.68
C SER A 133 10.78 4.02 -8.22
N LEU A 134 12.06 3.78 -8.50
CA LEU A 134 12.54 2.48 -8.94
C LEU A 134 12.35 1.39 -7.86
N VAL A 135 12.72 1.71 -6.62
CA VAL A 135 12.55 0.77 -5.50
C VAL A 135 11.08 0.55 -5.19
N ALA A 136 10.22 1.56 -5.34
CA ALA A 136 8.77 1.40 -5.16
C ALA A 136 8.17 0.41 -6.17
N ILE A 137 8.62 0.41 -7.43
CA ILE A 137 8.19 -0.57 -8.43
C ILE A 137 8.60 -1.99 -8.01
N ILE A 138 9.86 -2.17 -7.63
CA ILE A 138 10.38 -3.48 -7.18
C ILE A 138 9.63 -3.95 -5.93
N ALA A 139 9.43 -3.06 -4.97
CA ALA A 139 8.68 -3.35 -3.74
C ALA A 139 7.22 -3.69 -4.03
N GLY A 140 6.60 -3.02 -5.00
CA GLY A 140 5.26 -3.34 -5.47
C GLY A 140 5.17 -4.75 -6.05
N LEU A 141 6.09 -5.12 -6.95
CA LEU A 141 6.17 -6.47 -7.51
C LEU A 141 6.41 -7.52 -6.41
N TYR A 142 7.25 -7.20 -5.45
CA TYR A 142 7.46 -8.09 -4.31
C TYR A 142 6.21 -8.20 -3.41
N GLY A 143 5.46 -7.12 -3.24
CA GLY A 143 4.16 -7.15 -2.56
C GLY A 143 3.15 -8.08 -3.24
N LEU A 144 3.14 -8.13 -4.59
CA LEU A 144 2.32 -9.10 -5.33
C LEU A 144 2.75 -10.54 -5.06
N TYR A 145 4.04 -10.80 -4.99
CA TYR A 145 4.56 -12.11 -4.60
C TYR A 145 4.13 -12.50 -3.18
N LEU A 146 4.20 -11.55 -2.23
CA LEU A 146 3.72 -11.78 -0.86
C LEU A 146 2.23 -12.12 -0.83
N LEU A 147 1.43 -11.40 -1.62
CA LEU A 147 0.00 -11.66 -1.73
C LEU A 147 -0.27 -13.06 -2.32
N TYR A 148 0.46 -13.43 -3.37
CA TYR A 148 0.37 -14.76 -4.00
C TYR A 148 0.67 -15.90 -3.01
N VAL A 149 1.71 -15.74 -2.18
CA VAL A 149 2.07 -16.75 -1.16
C VAL A 149 1.10 -16.73 0.02
N GLY A 150 0.59 -15.54 0.38
CA GLY A 150 -0.27 -15.36 1.55
C GLY A 150 -1.71 -15.82 1.36
N LEU A 151 -2.32 -15.55 0.21
CA LEU A 151 -3.74 -15.85 -0.03
C LEU A 151 -4.15 -17.31 0.20
N PRO A 152 -3.38 -18.33 -0.26
CA PRO A 152 -3.69 -19.72 0.05
C PRO A 152 -3.68 -20.03 1.54
N VAL A 153 -2.79 -19.38 2.28
CA VAL A 153 -2.63 -19.62 3.73
C VAL A 153 -3.76 -18.95 4.51
N VAL A 154 -3.92 -17.63 4.35
CA VAL A 154 -4.84 -16.85 5.21
C VAL A 154 -6.29 -16.95 4.77
N MET A 155 -6.57 -17.06 3.45
CA MET A 155 -7.94 -17.21 2.93
C MET A 155 -8.32 -18.67 2.68
N LYS A 156 -7.41 -19.63 2.96
CA LYS A 156 -7.62 -21.08 2.72
C LYS A 156 -7.99 -21.39 1.26
N ALA A 157 -7.50 -20.59 0.32
CA ALA A 157 -7.73 -20.79 -1.09
C ALA A 157 -6.84 -21.92 -1.65
N PRO A 158 -7.33 -22.74 -2.61
CA PRO A 158 -6.50 -23.75 -3.26
C PRO A 158 -5.28 -23.13 -3.95
N GLN A 159 -4.11 -23.78 -3.83
CA GLN A 159 -2.87 -23.26 -4.39
C GLN A 159 -2.87 -23.11 -5.91
N ASP A 160 -3.57 -23.99 -6.62
CA ASP A 160 -3.75 -23.93 -8.08
C ASP A 160 -4.51 -22.67 -8.54
N LYS A 161 -5.34 -22.08 -7.67
CA LYS A 161 -6.07 -20.84 -7.94
C LYS A 161 -5.40 -19.57 -7.39
N ALA A 162 -4.32 -19.70 -6.63
CA ALA A 162 -3.66 -18.57 -5.97
C ALA A 162 -3.19 -17.49 -6.94
N LEU A 163 -2.62 -17.88 -8.08
CA LEU A 163 -2.16 -16.93 -9.11
C LEU A 163 -3.34 -16.15 -9.71
N ALA A 164 -4.40 -16.86 -10.11
CA ALA A 164 -5.59 -16.22 -10.67
C ALA A 164 -6.25 -15.29 -9.65
N TYR A 165 -6.34 -15.72 -8.39
CA TYR A 165 -6.90 -14.91 -7.30
C TYR A 165 -6.08 -13.62 -7.13
N THR A 166 -4.75 -13.72 -7.02
CA THR A 166 -3.86 -12.56 -6.89
C THR A 166 -4.02 -11.60 -8.06
N LEU A 167 -4.01 -12.10 -9.30
CA LEU A 167 -4.16 -11.26 -10.50
C LEU A 167 -5.49 -10.53 -10.53
N VAL A 168 -6.59 -11.20 -10.20
CA VAL A 168 -7.92 -10.58 -10.17
C VAL A 168 -8.02 -9.53 -9.06
N VAL A 169 -7.46 -9.79 -7.86
CA VAL A 169 -7.39 -8.79 -6.79
C VAL A 169 -6.64 -7.55 -7.26
N VAL A 170 -5.50 -7.72 -7.92
CA VAL A 170 -4.68 -6.60 -8.42
C VAL A 170 -5.44 -5.81 -9.47
N VAL A 171 -6.01 -6.48 -10.48
CA VAL A 171 -6.79 -5.82 -11.54
C VAL A 171 -7.98 -5.08 -10.95
N ALA A 172 -8.74 -5.72 -10.06
CA ALA A 172 -9.87 -5.10 -9.39
C ALA A 172 -9.45 -3.88 -8.56
N SER A 173 -8.31 -3.95 -7.88
CA SER A 173 -7.75 -2.83 -7.11
C SER A 173 -7.35 -1.67 -8.00
N ILE A 174 -6.69 -1.93 -9.13
CA ILE A 174 -6.30 -0.90 -10.13
C ILE A 174 -7.55 -0.23 -10.71
N VAL A 175 -8.54 -1.01 -11.12
CA VAL A 175 -9.80 -0.50 -11.68
C VAL A 175 -10.53 0.37 -10.66
N LEU A 176 -10.66 -0.10 -9.42
CA LEU A 176 -11.35 0.64 -8.37
C LEU A 176 -10.61 1.95 -8.01
N MET A 177 -9.28 1.91 -7.90
CA MET A 177 -8.48 3.12 -7.68
C MET A 177 -8.57 4.10 -8.85
N GLY A 178 -8.61 3.60 -10.08
CA GLY A 178 -8.85 4.41 -11.28
C GLY A 178 -10.22 5.10 -11.23
N VAL A 179 -11.27 4.37 -10.91
CA VAL A 179 -12.63 4.91 -10.76
C VAL A 179 -12.67 5.99 -9.67
N ILE A 180 -12.09 5.71 -8.49
CA ILE A 180 -12.02 6.69 -7.38
C ILE A 180 -11.30 7.96 -7.84
N THR A 181 -10.18 7.85 -8.55
CA THR A 181 -9.40 8.99 -9.04
C THR A 181 -10.20 9.83 -10.03
N VAL A 182 -10.91 9.19 -10.96
CA VAL A 182 -11.77 9.88 -11.94
C VAL A 182 -12.92 10.59 -11.23
N VAL A 183 -13.61 9.90 -10.33
CA VAL A 183 -14.73 10.48 -9.59
C VAL A 183 -14.28 11.68 -8.76
N LEU A 184 -13.19 11.56 -8.00
CA LEU A 184 -12.63 12.67 -7.23
C LEU A 184 -12.19 13.83 -8.14
N GLY A 185 -11.62 13.54 -9.32
CA GLY A 185 -11.26 14.56 -10.32
C GLY A 185 -12.45 15.33 -10.85
N LEU A 186 -13.60 14.68 -11.06
CA LEU A 186 -14.84 15.33 -11.49
C LEU A 186 -15.40 16.28 -10.41
N PHE A 187 -15.28 15.91 -9.13
CA PHE A 187 -15.73 16.78 -8.03
C PHE A 187 -14.74 17.88 -7.66
N ALA A 188 -13.44 17.70 -7.93
CA ALA A 188 -12.42 18.71 -7.67
C ALA A 188 -12.52 19.94 -8.61
N GLY A 189 -13.29 19.84 -9.70
CA GLY A 189 -13.56 20.92 -10.66
C GLY A 189 -12.32 21.46 -11.38
N PRO A 190 -12.49 22.24 -12.46
CA PRO A 190 -11.35 22.83 -13.20
C PRO A 190 -10.57 23.90 -12.42
N GLY A 191 -11.02 24.28 -11.22
CA GLY A 191 -10.39 25.33 -10.41
C GLY A 191 -9.01 24.98 -9.83
N MET A 192 -8.66 23.70 -9.67
CA MET A 192 -7.33 23.29 -9.19
C MET A 192 -6.31 23.10 -10.33
N LEU A 193 -6.76 22.95 -11.57
CA LEU A 193 -5.89 22.81 -12.74
C LEU A 193 -5.69 24.13 -13.51
N GLY A 194 -6.45 25.17 -13.17
CA GLY A 194 -6.53 26.43 -13.91
C GLY A 194 -5.70 27.60 -13.37
N SER A 195 -4.92 27.47 -12.30
CA SER A 195 -4.09 28.58 -11.77
C SER A 195 -2.69 28.65 -12.40
N ARG A 196 -2.56 28.25 -13.66
CA ARG A 196 -1.32 28.45 -14.43
C ARG A 196 -1.58 29.40 -15.60
N GLN A 197 -2.00 30.65 -15.34
CA GLN A 197 -1.85 31.75 -16.32
C GLN A 197 -2.17 33.06 -15.61
N SER A 198 -1.20 33.68 -15.01
CA SER A 198 -1.01 35.14 -14.95
C SER A 198 0.36 35.46 -14.35
#